data_67dbd20df524c95eea637d9c6934bebe
#
_entry.id   67dbd20df524c95eea637d9c6934bebe
#
_cell.length_a   1.000
_cell.length_b   1.000
_cell.length_c   1.000
_cell.angle_alpha   90.00
_cell.angle_beta   90.00
_cell.angle_gamma   90.00
#
_symmetry.space_group_name_H-M   'P 1'
#
loop_
_entity.id
_entity.type
_entity.pdbx_description
1 polymer ?
#
loop_
_entity_poly.entity_id
_entity_poly.type
_entity_poly.pdbx_seq_one_letter_code
_entity_poly.pdbx_strand_id
1 'polypeptide(L)'
;KKIMLPKDYLAYKLSGTFCTDYSDASGMLLLDVKNKCWSKQMMEICGVSEEQLPKLFESYEVVGTLKEDIAEELGLSKEVKIIAGAGDNAAAAVGTGTVGDGMCNISLGTSGTIFISSKTFGVDSNNALHSFDHADGYYHLMGCMLSAASCNKWWMDEILKTKEYSKEQEGITKLGENHVFYLPYLMGERSPHNDPKARATFIGMSMDTTREEMTQAVLEGVAFGLRDSLEVARSLGIKIERTKICGGGAKSPLWKKIIANVMNLKVDVIESEEGPGYGGAMLAAVGCGEYDSVQEAADQLVKVVDTVEPDDKLVAKYEAKYQ
;
A
#
# COMPACT_ATOMS: atom_id res chain seq x y z
N LYS A 1 24.84 22.74 3.29
CA LYS A 1 23.38 22.57 3.05
C LYS A 1 22.99 21.21 3.58
N LYS A 2 21.77 21.08 4.11
CA LYS A 2 21.19 19.85 4.63
C LYS A 2 20.07 19.36 3.70
N ILE A 3 19.86 18.07 3.62
CA ILE A 3 18.80 17.42 2.82
C ILE A 3 17.77 16.87 3.81
N MET A 4 16.50 17.16 3.59
CA MET A 4 15.38 16.69 4.41
C MET A 4 14.19 16.36 3.51
N LEU A 5 13.41 15.38 3.92
CA LEU A 5 12.07 15.17 3.41
C LEU A 5 11.08 16.17 4.05
N PRO A 6 9.90 16.40 3.46
CA PRO A 6 8.92 17.35 4.03
C PRO A 6 8.54 17.05 5.48
N LYS A 7 8.33 15.78 5.80
CA LYS A 7 8.04 15.31 7.17
C LYS A 7 9.19 15.63 8.13
N ASP A 8 10.42 15.38 7.71
CA ASP A 8 11.63 15.64 8.53
C ASP A 8 11.79 17.11 8.84
N TYR A 9 11.46 17.98 7.87
CA TYR A 9 11.49 19.43 8.09
C TYR A 9 10.48 19.86 9.17
N LEU A 10 9.29 19.26 9.19
CA LEU A 10 8.31 19.50 10.24
C LEU A 10 8.83 19.04 11.61
N ALA A 11 9.36 17.82 11.71
CA ALA A 11 9.95 17.30 12.91
C ALA A 11 11.10 18.20 13.41
N TYR A 12 11.96 18.66 12.49
CA TYR A 12 13.03 19.63 12.81
C TYR A 12 12.48 20.97 13.32
N LYS A 13 11.42 21.50 12.69
CA LYS A 13 10.81 22.77 13.15
C LYS A 13 10.24 22.62 14.56
N LEU A 14 9.66 21.47 14.86
CA LEU A 14 9.02 21.19 16.16
C LEU A 14 10.05 20.89 17.27
N SER A 15 11.07 20.07 16.99
CA SER A 15 12.02 19.57 17.99
C SER A 15 13.42 20.19 17.93
N GLY A 16 13.80 20.79 16.79
CA GLY A 16 15.17 21.20 16.52
C GLY A 16 16.12 20.07 16.09
N THR A 17 15.64 18.83 16.03
CA THR A 17 16.45 17.65 15.70
C THR A 17 16.47 17.40 14.20
N PHE A 18 17.68 17.27 13.64
CA PHE A 18 17.88 16.92 12.23
C PHE A 18 17.82 15.40 12.06
N CYS A 19 16.63 14.88 11.77
CA CYS A 19 16.31 13.45 11.74
C CYS A 19 15.47 13.08 10.54
N THR A 20 15.46 11.79 10.22
CA THR A 20 14.50 11.10 9.35
C THR A 20 14.26 9.69 9.89
N ASP A 21 13.24 9.00 9.37
CA ASP A 21 13.02 7.59 9.68
C ASP A 21 13.38 6.68 8.51
N TYR A 22 13.59 5.40 8.81
CA TYR A 22 13.98 4.41 7.80
C TYR A 22 12.94 4.24 6.70
N SER A 23 11.64 4.28 7.03
CA SER A 23 10.59 4.00 6.05
C SER A 23 10.52 5.08 4.95
N ASP A 24 10.61 6.35 5.34
CA ASP A 24 10.57 7.48 4.39
C ASP A 24 11.92 7.65 3.67
N ALA A 25 13.03 7.46 4.39
CA ALA A 25 14.39 7.47 3.83
C ALA A 25 14.60 6.40 2.75
N SER A 26 13.88 5.27 2.82
CA SER A 26 13.92 4.22 1.80
C SER A 26 13.55 4.75 0.41
N GLY A 27 12.68 5.75 0.33
CA GLY A 27 12.28 6.41 -0.91
C GLY A 27 13.30 7.40 -1.49
N MET A 28 14.34 7.77 -0.73
CA MET A 28 15.36 8.75 -1.16
C MET A 28 16.38 8.17 -2.14
N LEU A 29 16.44 6.86 -2.34
CA LEU A 29 17.47 6.12 -3.09
C LEU A 29 18.89 6.24 -2.50
N LEU A 30 19.06 6.87 -1.37
CA LEU A 30 20.34 7.04 -0.66
C LEU A 30 20.50 6.05 0.50
N LEU A 31 19.42 5.37 0.91
CA LEU A 31 19.45 4.38 1.98
C LEU A 31 19.83 3.01 1.43
N ASP A 32 20.74 2.32 2.13
CA ASP A 32 20.91 0.87 2.03
C ASP A 32 19.85 0.23 2.95
N VAL A 33 18.71 -0.11 2.38
CA VAL A 33 17.53 -0.64 3.09
C VAL A 33 17.89 -1.90 3.85
N LYS A 34 18.67 -2.82 3.26
CA LYS A 34 19.07 -4.08 3.88
C LYS A 34 19.86 -3.87 5.17
N ASN A 35 20.77 -2.90 5.15
CA ASN A 35 21.72 -2.65 6.25
C ASN A 35 21.28 -1.48 7.15
N LYS A 36 20.15 -0.84 6.84
CA LYS A 36 19.58 0.31 7.57
C LYS A 36 20.60 1.42 7.81
N CYS A 37 21.29 1.83 6.75
CA CYS A 37 22.29 2.90 6.83
C CYS A 37 22.36 3.67 5.50
N TRP A 38 22.96 4.85 5.51
CA TRP A 38 23.21 5.58 4.29
C TRP A 38 24.18 4.82 3.37
N SER A 39 23.84 4.67 2.11
CA SER A 39 24.64 3.96 1.11
C SER A 39 25.82 4.82 0.67
N LYS A 40 27.04 4.41 1.04
CA LYS A 40 28.27 5.09 0.62
C LYS A 40 28.38 5.23 -0.89
N GLN A 41 28.03 4.16 -1.62
CA GLN A 41 28.06 4.15 -3.08
C GLN A 41 27.08 5.16 -3.69
N MET A 42 25.84 5.21 -3.17
CA MET A 42 24.84 6.15 -3.68
C MET A 42 25.16 7.59 -3.31
N MET A 43 25.70 7.83 -2.12
CA MET A 43 26.19 9.15 -1.74
C MET A 43 27.30 9.65 -2.67
N GLU A 44 28.23 8.78 -3.04
CA GLU A 44 29.32 9.10 -3.97
C GLU A 44 28.77 9.42 -5.36
N ILE A 45 27.87 8.60 -5.89
CA ILE A 45 27.21 8.82 -7.20
C ILE A 45 26.47 10.17 -7.24
N CYS A 46 25.76 10.52 -6.16
CA CYS A 46 24.97 11.73 -6.05
C CYS A 46 25.78 12.97 -5.64
N GLY A 47 27.05 12.82 -5.26
CA GLY A 47 27.88 13.90 -4.75
C GLY A 47 27.39 14.46 -3.41
N VAL A 48 26.80 13.60 -2.57
CA VAL A 48 26.24 13.93 -1.25
C VAL A 48 27.15 13.37 -0.15
N SER A 49 27.45 14.18 0.87
CA SER A 49 28.18 13.73 2.04
C SER A 49 27.22 13.33 3.17
N GLU A 50 27.66 12.43 4.03
CA GLU A 50 26.86 11.96 5.18
C GLU A 50 26.46 13.12 6.12
N GLU A 51 27.30 14.15 6.24
CA GLU A 51 26.99 15.36 7.01
C GLU A 51 25.78 16.14 6.48
N GLN A 52 25.42 15.94 5.20
CA GLN A 52 24.26 16.58 4.58
C GLN A 52 22.96 15.81 4.83
N LEU A 53 23.05 14.55 5.26
CA LEU A 53 21.92 13.66 5.49
C LEU A 53 21.50 13.69 6.97
N PRO A 54 20.20 13.48 7.27
CA PRO A 54 19.71 13.44 8.63
C PRO A 54 20.13 12.16 9.36
N LYS A 55 20.10 12.18 10.68
CA LYS A 55 20.26 10.98 11.50
C LYS A 55 19.03 10.08 11.30
N LEU A 56 19.26 8.77 11.12
CA LEU A 56 18.25 7.75 10.94
C LEU A 56 17.68 7.28 12.28
N PHE A 57 16.37 7.06 12.34
CA PHE A 57 15.63 6.56 13.49
C PHE A 57 14.59 5.55 13.04
N GLU A 58 14.10 4.71 13.97
CA GLU A 58 12.86 3.99 13.73
C GLU A 58 11.68 4.97 13.79
N SER A 59 10.60 4.67 13.05
CA SER A 59 9.48 5.60 12.88
C SER A 59 8.81 6.03 14.19
N TYR A 60 8.79 5.13 15.18
CA TYR A 60 8.22 5.35 16.52
C TYR A 60 9.20 5.93 17.54
N GLU A 61 10.49 6.06 17.19
CA GLU A 61 11.49 6.59 18.13
C GLU A 61 11.28 8.08 18.40
N VAL A 62 11.43 8.47 19.67
CA VAL A 62 11.39 9.86 20.10
C VAL A 62 12.68 10.56 19.68
N VAL A 63 12.56 11.59 18.87
CA VAL A 63 13.70 12.40 18.38
C VAL A 63 13.94 13.65 19.22
N GLY A 64 13.01 14.01 20.06
CA GLY A 64 13.11 15.16 20.96
C GLY A 64 11.77 15.53 21.58
N THR A 65 11.73 16.69 22.23
CA THR A 65 10.51 17.30 22.75
C THR A 65 10.21 18.60 22.01
N LEU A 66 8.99 19.08 22.16
CA LEU A 66 8.56 20.32 21.54
C LEU A 66 9.40 21.51 22.02
N LYS A 67 9.90 22.34 21.09
CA LYS A 67 10.65 23.55 21.43
C LYS A 67 9.77 24.51 22.23
N GLU A 68 10.39 25.24 23.16
CA GLU A 68 9.68 26.11 24.07
C GLU A 68 8.85 27.20 23.37
N ASP A 69 9.45 27.86 22.36
CA ASP A 69 8.76 28.88 21.54
C ASP A 69 7.53 28.32 20.80
N ILE A 70 7.62 27.10 20.29
CA ILE A 70 6.52 26.43 19.62
C ILE A 70 5.45 25.94 20.62
N ALA A 71 5.89 25.45 21.78
CA ALA A 71 4.99 25.03 22.85
C ALA A 71 4.13 26.20 23.34
N GLU A 72 4.72 27.38 23.54
CA GLU A 72 4.04 28.61 23.90
C GLU A 72 3.03 29.05 22.81
N GLU A 73 3.46 29.06 21.54
CA GLU A 73 2.60 29.45 20.40
C GLU A 73 1.37 28.54 20.26
N LEU A 74 1.55 27.22 20.47
CA LEU A 74 0.47 26.23 20.32
C LEU A 74 -0.34 26.02 21.62
N GLY A 75 0.07 26.60 22.74
CA GLY A 75 -0.56 26.37 24.05
C GLY A 75 -0.40 24.94 24.55
N LEU A 76 0.71 24.27 24.19
CA LEU A 76 1.04 22.90 24.55
C LEU A 76 2.17 22.85 25.60
N SER A 77 2.31 21.68 26.26
CA SER A 77 3.47 21.43 27.13
C SER A 77 4.74 21.24 26.31
N LYS A 78 5.85 21.78 26.77
CA LYS A 78 7.19 21.51 26.22
C LYS A 78 7.64 20.06 26.40
N GLU A 79 6.96 19.29 27.25
CA GLU A 79 7.22 17.87 27.44
C GLU A 79 6.58 16.98 26.35
N VAL A 80 5.84 17.57 25.41
CA VAL A 80 5.28 16.82 24.27
C VAL A 80 6.41 16.21 23.46
N LYS A 81 6.40 14.88 23.34
CA LYS A 81 7.40 14.12 22.61
C LYS A 81 7.15 14.23 21.11
N ILE A 82 8.21 14.38 20.34
CA ILE A 82 8.19 14.34 18.89
C ILE A 82 8.87 13.05 18.45
N ILE A 83 8.16 12.22 17.67
CA ILE A 83 8.71 11.00 17.07
C ILE A 83 9.27 11.29 15.67
N ALA A 84 10.06 10.36 15.12
CA ALA A 84 10.59 10.47 13.76
C ALA A 84 9.46 10.48 12.70
N GLY A 85 8.38 9.77 12.95
CA GLY A 85 7.28 9.61 12.01
C GLY A 85 7.61 8.59 10.93
N ALA A 86 6.77 8.49 9.90
CA ALA A 86 6.93 7.51 8.83
C ALA A 86 6.59 8.08 7.45
N GLY A 87 7.05 7.43 6.39
CA GLY A 87 6.53 7.65 5.05
C GLY A 87 5.03 7.30 4.98
N ASP A 88 4.28 7.98 4.13
CA ASP A 88 2.81 7.91 4.08
C ASP A 88 2.26 6.48 3.88
N ASN A 89 2.88 5.70 3.00
CA ASN A 89 2.46 4.31 2.75
C ASN A 89 2.75 3.39 3.95
N ALA A 90 3.90 3.57 4.62
CA ALA A 90 4.24 2.80 5.81
C ALA A 90 3.33 3.19 7.00
N ALA A 91 3.05 4.48 7.18
CA ALA A 91 2.08 4.95 8.16
C ALA A 91 0.67 4.41 7.88
N ALA A 92 0.20 4.45 6.62
CA ALA A 92 -1.09 3.87 6.23
C ALA A 92 -1.14 2.35 6.50
N ALA A 93 -0.04 1.64 6.27
CA ALA A 93 0.06 0.22 6.59
C ALA A 93 -0.08 -0.03 8.09
N VAL A 94 0.58 0.75 8.95
CA VAL A 94 0.37 0.70 10.41
C VAL A 94 -1.07 1.00 10.77
N GLY A 95 -1.66 2.06 10.22
CA GLY A 95 -3.05 2.47 10.48
C GLY A 95 -4.10 1.43 10.04
N THR A 96 -3.76 0.55 9.11
CA THR A 96 -4.58 -0.59 8.71
C THR A 96 -4.20 -1.89 9.43
N GLY A 97 -3.24 -1.85 10.35
CA GLY A 97 -2.72 -3.02 11.06
C GLY A 97 -1.97 -3.99 10.14
N THR A 98 -1.40 -3.50 9.05
CA THR A 98 -0.55 -4.29 8.13
C THR A 98 0.89 -4.23 8.64
N VAL A 99 1.14 -4.93 9.73
CA VAL A 99 2.42 -4.99 10.45
C VAL A 99 2.78 -6.45 10.75
N GLY A 100 4.05 -6.73 10.99
CA GLY A 100 4.55 -8.09 11.21
C GLY A 100 4.85 -8.83 9.89
N ASP A 101 4.84 -10.15 9.91
CA ASP A 101 5.26 -10.98 8.79
C ASP A 101 4.08 -11.45 7.94
N GLY A 102 4.17 -11.32 6.63
CA GLY A 102 3.17 -11.84 5.69
C GLY A 102 1.81 -11.11 5.70
N MET A 103 1.72 -9.95 6.35
CA MET A 103 0.51 -9.15 6.31
C MET A 103 0.46 -8.32 5.02
N CYS A 104 -0.74 -8.19 4.46
CA CYS A 104 -0.96 -7.51 3.19
C CYS A 104 -2.04 -6.44 3.33
N ASN A 105 -1.89 -5.35 2.57
CA ASN A 105 -2.91 -4.34 2.36
C ASN A 105 -3.03 -4.03 0.87
N ILE A 106 -4.25 -3.98 0.38
CA ILE A 106 -4.58 -3.53 -0.98
C ILE A 106 -5.33 -2.22 -0.88
N SER A 107 -4.79 -1.18 -1.48
CA SER A 107 -5.49 0.10 -1.64
C SER A 107 -6.03 0.22 -3.05
N LEU A 108 -7.37 0.33 -3.18
CA LEU A 108 -8.08 0.54 -4.44
C LEU A 108 -8.50 2.01 -4.59
N GLY A 109 -7.51 2.86 -4.79
CA GLY A 109 -7.70 4.26 -5.15
C GLY A 109 -7.70 4.49 -6.66
N THR A 110 -7.43 5.71 -7.12
CA THR A 110 -7.18 6.02 -8.54
C THR A 110 -6.11 5.09 -9.10
N SER A 111 -4.98 4.99 -8.44
CA SER A 111 -3.99 3.92 -8.57
C SER A 111 -4.27 2.81 -7.57
N GLY A 112 -3.65 1.64 -7.79
CA GLY A 112 -3.71 0.51 -6.85
C GLY A 112 -2.35 0.27 -6.22
N THR A 113 -2.33 0.04 -4.90
CA THR A 113 -1.11 -0.44 -4.27
C THR A 113 -1.35 -1.76 -3.59
N ILE A 114 -0.35 -2.62 -3.64
CA ILE A 114 -0.26 -3.80 -2.81
C ILE A 114 0.97 -3.64 -1.91
N PHE A 115 0.72 -3.62 -0.62
CA PHE A 115 1.74 -3.47 0.41
C PHE A 115 1.84 -4.78 1.20
N ILE A 116 3.04 -5.33 1.32
CA ILE A 116 3.28 -6.63 1.94
C ILE A 116 4.39 -6.48 2.97
N SER A 117 4.06 -6.60 4.25
CA SER A 117 5.04 -6.55 5.34
C SER A 117 5.81 -7.88 5.46
N SER A 118 7.09 -7.78 5.81
CA SER A 118 7.97 -8.92 5.99
C SER A 118 9.02 -8.65 7.05
N LYS A 119 9.29 -9.65 7.89
CA LYS A 119 10.39 -9.59 8.87
C LYS A 119 11.76 -9.76 8.24
N THR A 120 11.82 -10.23 7.01
CA THR A 120 13.06 -10.45 6.28
C THR A 120 13.16 -9.50 5.10
N PHE A 121 14.37 -8.98 4.87
CA PHE A 121 14.65 -8.19 3.68
C PHE A 121 14.49 -9.07 2.44
N GLY A 122 13.74 -8.58 1.46
CA GLY A 122 13.54 -9.21 0.17
C GLY A 122 13.66 -8.19 -0.95
N VAL A 123 14.29 -8.59 -2.05
CA VAL A 123 14.33 -7.82 -3.29
C VAL A 123 14.13 -8.75 -4.46
N ASP A 124 13.23 -8.37 -5.35
CA ASP A 124 13.01 -9.08 -6.60
C ASP A 124 14.11 -8.73 -7.61
N SER A 125 14.64 -9.76 -8.29
CA SER A 125 15.74 -9.61 -9.27
C SER A 125 15.38 -8.74 -10.47
N ASN A 126 14.10 -8.59 -10.78
CA ASN A 126 13.61 -7.78 -11.89
C ASN A 126 13.23 -6.36 -11.46
N ASN A 127 13.39 -6.03 -10.17
CA ASN A 127 12.96 -4.75 -9.57
C ASN A 127 11.49 -4.43 -9.85
N ALA A 128 10.64 -5.45 -9.89
CA ALA A 128 9.22 -5.31 -10.16
C ALA A 128 8.45 -4.68 -8.97
N LEU A 129 8.94 -4.91 -7.74
CA LEU A 129 8.41 -4.31 -6.52
C LEU A 129 9.45 -3.41 -5.85
N HIS A 130 8.97 -2.38 -5.18
CA HIS A 130 9.79 -1.58 -4.27
C HIS A 130 10.08 -2.39 -3.00
N SER A 131 11.32 -2.34 -2.52
CA SER A 131 11.74 -2.96 -1.27
C SER A 131 12.21 -1.87 -0.32
N PHE A 132 11.48 -1.64 0.76
CA PHE A 132 11.68 -0.54 1.69
C PHE A 132 11.69 -1.04 3.14
N ASP A 133 12.20 -0.23 4.05
CA ASP A 133 11.97 -0.39 5.48
C ASP A 133 10.50 -0.07 5.82
N HIS A 134 9.97 -0.79 6.78
CA HIS A 134 8.61 -0.57 7.29
C HIS A 134 8.65 0.16 8.64
N ALA A 135 7.58 0.88 8.95
CA ALA A 135 7.46 1.66 10.18
C ALA A 135 7.32 0.81 11.46
N ASP A 136 7.21 -0.50 11.34
CA ASP A 136 7.21 -1.45 12.46
C ASP A 136 8.61 -1.97 12.84
N GLY A 137 9.65 -1.45 12.20
CA GLY A 137 11.05 -1.84 12.43
C GLY A 137 11.54 -2.98 11.52
N TYR A 138 10.72 -3.48 10.60
CA TYR A 138 11.05 -4.54 9.64
C TYR A 138 11.10 -3.99 8.21
N TYR A 139 10.62 -4.76 7.23
CA TYR A 139 10.67 -4.44 5.81
C TYR A 139 9.30 -4.57 5.17
N HIS A 140 9.15 -4.01 3.98
CA HIS A 140 7.99 -4.28 3.14
C HIS A 140 8.35 -4.33 1.66
N LEU A 141 7.54 -5.05 0.90
CA LEU A 141 7.48 -4.97 -0.55
C LEU A 141 6.23 -4.18 -0.95
N MET A 142 6.36 -3.36 -1.98
CA MET A 142 5.23 -2.58 -2.48
C MET A 142 5.17 -2.61 -4.00
N GLY A 143 4.03 -3.05 -4.52
CA GLY A 143 3.66 -2.89 -5.93
C GLY A 143 2.72 -1.69 -6.10
N CYS A 144 2.91 -0.93 -7.18
CA CYS A 144 2.06 0.20 -7.52
C CYS A 144 1.57 0.08 -8.96
N MET A 145 0.28 -0.21 -9.09
CA MET A 145 -0.47 -0.21 -10.35
C MET A 145 -0.96 1.22 -10.65
N LEU A 146 -0.73 1.71 -11.87
CA LEU A 146 -1.06 3.10 -12.21
C LEU A 146 -2.55 3.35 -12.35
N SER A 147 -3.33 2.36 -12.76
CA SER A 147 -4.77 2.48 -13.00
C SER A 147 -5.53 1.34 -12.33
N ALA A 148 -6.14 1.59 -11.17
CA ALA A 148 -6.94 0.61 -10.42
C ALA A 148 -8.42 0.99 -10.39
N ALA A 149 -8.92 1.63 -9.33
CA ALA A 149 -10.32 2.07 -9.33
C ALA A 149 -10.62 3.12 -10.41
N SER A 150 -9.59 3.81 -10.91
CA SER A 150 -9.73 4.68 -12.08
C SER A 150 -10.17 3.93 -13.34
N CYS A 151 -9.85 2.65 -13.51
CA CYS A 151 -10.35 1.84 -14.63
C CYS A 151 -11.87 1.68 -14.54
N ASN A 152 -12.39 1.31 -13.37
CA ASN A 152 -13.84 1.22 -13.16
C ASN A 152 -14.51 2.59 -13.27
N LYS A 153 -13.90 3.64 -12.72
CA LYS A 153 -14.40 5.01 -12.85
C LYS A 153 -14.47 5.43 -14.32
N TRP A 154 -13.41 5.25 -15.08
CA TRP A 154 -13.39 5.56 -16.52
C TRP A 154 -14.45 4.76 -17.27
N TRP A 155 -14.58 3.45 -17.01
CA TRP A 155 -15.60 2.60 -17.61
C TRP A 155 -17.00 3.12 -17.34
N MET A 156 -17.31 3.43 -16.08
CA MET A 156 -18.63 3.94 -15.67
C MET A 156 -18.91 5.35 -16.22
N ASP A 157 -17.98 6.29 -16.03
CA ASP A 157 -18.22 7.72 -16.33
C ASP A 157 -18.12 8.00 -17.84
N GLU A 158 -17.12 7.41 -18.54
CA GLU A 158 -16.82 7.76 -19.91
C GLU A 158 -17.44 6.79 -20.94
N ILE A 159 -17.56 5.53 -20.63
CA ILE A 159 -18.11 4.53 -21.57
C ILE A 159 -19.59 4.30 -21.30
N LEU A 160 -19.97 3.96 -20.09
CA LEU A 160 -21.36 3.67 -19.75
C LEU A 160 -22.21 4.91 -19.49
N LYS A 161 -21.57 6.06 -19.24
CA LYS A 161 -22.22 7.34 -18.96
C LYS A 161 -23.19 7.29 -17.76
N THR A 162 -22.81 6.56 -16.70
CA THR A 162 -23.60 6.39 -15.49
C THR A 162 -22.73 6.48 -14.24
N LYS A 163 -23.31 6.84 -13.11
CA LYS A 163 -22.68 6.83 -11.78
C LYS A 163 -23.32 5.81 -10.83
N GLU A 164 -24.20 4.97 -11.36
CA GLU A 164 -24.91 3.95 -10.58
C GLU A 164 -24.09 2.66 -10.46
N TYR A 165 -22.92 2.74 -9.82
CA TYR A 165 -21.95 1.63 -9.71
C TYR A 165 -22.57 0.34 -9.20
N SER A 166 -23.38 0.41 -8.14
CA SER A 166 -24.02 -0.78 -7.56
C SER A 166 -24.97 -1.45 -8.53
N LYS A 167 -25.80 -0.65 -9.23
CA LYS A 167 -26.76 -1.16 -10.20
C LYS A 167 -26.10 -1.87 -11.38
N GLU A 168 -25.00 -1.31 -11.89
CA GLU A 168 -24.24 -1.93 -12.98
C GLU A 168 -23.56 -3.25 -12.57
N GLN A 169 -23.42 -3.50 -11.29
CA GLN A 169 -22.83 -4.72 -10.75
C GLN A 169 -23.88 -5.77 -10.35
N GLU A 170 -25.15 -5.41 -10.18
CA GLU A 170 -26.22 -6.33 -9.73
C GLU A 170 -26.45 -7.51 -10.72
N GLY A 171 -26.28 -7.27 -12.02
CA GLY A 171 -26.41 -8.28 -13.06
C GLY A 171 -25.25 -9.27 -13.14
N ILE A 172 -24.14 -9.02 -12.45
CA ILE A 172 -22.94 -9.85 -12.50
C ILE A 172 -23.07 -11.02 -11.51
N THR A 173 -23.52 -12.17 -12.00
CA THR A 173 -23.81 -13.36 -11.17
C THR A 173 -22.89 -14.54 -11.45
N LYS A 174 -22.22 -14.57 -12.63
CA LYS A 174 -21.41 -15.71 -13.09
C LYS A 174 -19.92 -15.42 -12.98
N LEU A 175 -19.42 -15.35 -11.73
CA LEU A 175 -18.02 -15.09 -11.48
C LEU A 175 -17.13 -16.22 -11.99
N GLY A 176 -15.97 -15.85 -12.56
CA GLY A 176 -14.99 -16.79 -13.10
C GLY A 176 -15.39 -17.49 -14.40
N GLU A 177 -16.54 -17.15 -15.00
CA GLU A 177 -17.06 -17.74 -16.26
C GLU A 177 -16.99 -16.77 -17.46
N ASN A 178 -16.63 -15.53 -17.23
CA ASN A 178 -16.51 -14.52 -18.25
C ASN A 178 -15.38 -14.85 -19.25
N HIS A 179 -15.63 -14.72 -20.54
CA HIS A 179 -14.66 -14.93 -21.61
C HIS A 179 -13.92 -13.65 -22.00
N VAL A 180 -14.41 -12.49 -21.54
CA VAL A 180 -13.79 -11.21 -21.82
C VAL A 180 -12.72 -10.94 -20.77
N PHE A 181 -11.56 -10.53 -21.22
CA PHE A 181 -10.45 -10.06 -20.39
C PHE A 181 -10.26 -8.55 -20.60
N TYR A 182 -9.79 -7.88 -19.56
CA TYR A 182 -9.41 -6.48 -19.62
C TYR A 182 -8.01 -6.28 -19.06
N LEU A 183 -7.13 -5.67 -19.84
CA LEU A 183 -5.82 -5.22 -19.38
C LEU A 183 -5.95 -3.79 -18.86
N PRO A 184 -5.67 -3.52 -17.58
CA PRO A 184 -6.05 -2.27 -16.91
C PRO A 184 -5.06 -1.11 -17.12
N TYR A 185 -4.26 -1.11 -18.19
CA TYR A 185 -3.11 -0.23 -18.36
C TYR A 185 -3.44 1.10 -19.06
N LEU A 186 -4.47 1.83 -18.55
CA LEU A 186 -4.91 3.10 -19.15
C LEU A 186 -3.79 4.14 -19.25
N MET A 187 -2.86 4.18 -18.30
CA MET A 187 -1.77 5.15 -18.22
C MET A 187 -0.37 4.51 -18.33
N GLY A 188 -0.27 3.35 -18.97
CA GLY A 188 0.90 2.50 -18.84
C GLY A 188 0.88 1.70 -17.55
N GLU A 189 1.96 1.00 -17.25
CA GLU A 189 2.04 0.25 -15.99
C GLU A 189 3.42 0.40 -15.35
N ARG A 190 3.43 0.40 -14.01
CA ARG A 190 4.63 0.38 -13.19
C ARG A 190 4.91 -1.03 -12.69
N SER A 191 4.31 -1.43 -11.59
CA SER A 191 4.53 -2.75 -11.00
C SER A 191 3.51 -3.78 -11.52
N PRO A 192 3.95 -4.99 -11.88
CA PRO A 192 5.34 -5.43 -11.94
C PRO A 192 6.02 -5.26 -13.30
N HIS A 193 5.31 -4.75 -14.31
CA HIS A 193 5.72 -4.82 -15.73
C HIS A 193 6.71 -3.73 -16.15
N ASN A 194 6.71 -2.56 -15.49
CA ASN A 194 7.57 -1.41 -15.82
C ASN A 194 7.46 -0.98 -17.30
N ASP A 195 6.24 -1.03 -17.87
CA ASP A 195 5.97 -0.63 -19.26
C ASP A 195 5.11 0.64 -19.34
N PRO A 196 5.71 1.82 -19.51
CA PRO A 196 4.97 3.07 -19.65
C PRO A 196 4.19 3.18 -20.98
N LYS A 197 4.43 2.26 -21.93
CA LYS A 197 3.75 2.23 -23.22
C LYS A 197 2.58 1.27 -23.27
N ALA A 198 2.40 0.41 -22.26
CA ALA A 198 1.24 -0.46 -22.14
C ALA A 198 -0.06 0.36 -22.24
N ARG A 199 -1.11 -0.22 -22.81
CA ARG A 199 -2.42 0.42 -22.93
C ARG A 199 -3.51 -0.58 -22.58
N ALA A 200 -4.62 -0.03 -22.05
CA ALA A 200 -5.80 -0.82 -21.75
C ALA A 200 -6.38 -1.48 -23.00
N THR A 201 -6.82 -2.71 -22.85
CA THR A 201 -7.31 -3.52 -23.95
C THR A 201 -8.37 -4.50 -23.47
N PHE A 202 -9.47 -4.64 -24.22
CA PHE A 202 -10.39 -5.76 -24.08
C PHE A 202 -10.04 -6.87 -25.06
N ILE A 203 -10.08 -8.12 -24.60
CA ILE A 203 -9.74 -9.31 -25.38
C ILE A 203 -10.84 -10.36 -25.19
N GLY A 204 -11.17 -11.11 -26.24
CA GLY A 204 -12.12 -12.23 -26.15
C GLY A 204 -13.60 -11.85 -26.36
N MET A 205 -13.89 -10.63 -26.81
CA MET A 205 -15.27 -10.24 -27.15
C MET A 205 -15.84 -11.01 -28.34
N SER A 206 -17.12 -11.31 -28.28
CA SER A 206 -17.93 -11.89 -29.37
C SER A 206 -19.20 -11.06 -29.60
N MET A 207 -20.03 -11.46 -30.56
CA MET A 207 -21.33 -10.80 -30.80
C MET A 207 -22.29 -10.91 -29.61
N ASP A 208 -22.10 -11.91 -28.76
CA ASP A 208 -22.96 -12.19 -27.60
C ASP A 208 -22.43 -11.54 -26.30
N THR A 209 -21.29 -10.83 -26.38
CA THR A 209 -20.70 -10.15 -25.21
C THR A 209 -21.64 -9.09 -24.68
N THR A 210 -21.99 -9.21 -23.40
CA THR A 210 -22.92 -8.30 -22.73
C THR A 210 -22.19 -7.16 -22.01
N ARG A 211 -22.97 -6.13 -21.66
CA ARG A 211 -22.49 -4.99 -20.86
C ARG A 211 -21.98 -5.43 -19.48
N GLU A 212 -22.67 -6.38 -18.86
CA GLU A 212 -22.31 -6.96 -17.57
C GLU A 212 -20.98 -7.70 -17.64
N GLU A 213 -20.75 -8.48 -18.69
CA GLU A 213 -19.47 -9.18 -18.91
C GLU A 213 -18.31 -8.22 -19.11
N MET A 214 -18.51 -7.12 -19.82
CA MET A 214 -17.49 -6.08 -19.95
C MET A 214 -17.21 -5.35 -18.63
N THR A 215 -18.25 -5.04 -17.85
CA THR A 215 -18.10 -4.45 -16.51
C THR A 215 -17.35 -5.41 -15.58
N GLN A 216 -17.72 -6.68 -15.60
CA GLN A 216 -17.01 -7.73 -14.84
C GLN A 216 -15.54 -7.84 -15.25
N ALA A 217 -15.25 -7.81 -16.55
CA ALA A 217 -13.88 -7.87 -17.05
C ALA A 217 -13.02 -6.71 -16.53
N VAL A 218 -13.57 -5.49 -16.41
CA VAL A 218 -12.84 -4.35 -15.84
C VAL A 218 -12.46 -4.60 -14.38
N LEU A 219 -13.40 -5.12 -13.56
CA LEU A 219 -13.14 -5.42 -12.16
C LEU A 219 -12.14 -6.57 -11.99
N GLU A 220 -12.28 -7.63 -12.79
CA GLU A 220 -11.38 -8.80 -12.81
C GLU A 220 -9.98 -8.42 -13.29
N GLY A 221 -9.87 -7.61 -14.34
CA GLY A 221 -8.59 -7.19 -14.91
C GLY A 221 -7.71 -6.42 -13.91
N VAL A 222 -8.32 -5.53 -13.12
CA VAL A 222 -7.60 -4.85 -12.02
C VAL A 222 -7.16 -5.84 -10.95
N ALA A 223 -8.01 -6.82 -10.60
CA ALA A 223 -7.64 -7.85 -9.63
C ALA A 223 -6.49 -8.74 -10.13
N PHE A 224 -6.48 -9.10 -11.42
CA PHE A 224 -5.37 -9.86 -12.02
C PHE A 224 -4.07 -9.07 -12.04
N GLY A 225 -4.11 -7.78 -12.42
CA GLY A 225 -2.92 -6.93 -12.41
C GLY A 225 -2.33 -6.73 -11.00
N LEU A 226 -3.17 -6.62 -9.97
CA LEU A 226 -2.69 -6.62 -8.58
C LEU A 226 -2.12 -7.98 -8.17
N ARG A 227 -2.71 -9.08 -8.65
CA ARG A 227 -2.20 -10.44 -8.40
C ARG A 227 -0.80 -10.63 -8.98
N ASP A 228 -0.47 -10.05 -10.13
CA ASP A 228 0.88 -10.13 -10.70
C ASP A 228 1.95 -9.66 -9.69
N SER A 229 1.69 -8.56 -9.00
CA SER A 229 2.57 -8.06 -7.94
C SER A 229 2.60 -8.99 -6.70
N LEU A 230 1.46 -9.61 -6.35
CA LEU A 230 1.38 -10.59 -5.26
C LEU A 230 2.22 -11.84 -5.56
N GLU A 231 2.16 -12.34 -6.79
CA GLU A 231 2.93 -13.52 -7.19
C GLU A 231 4.45 -13.28 -7.16
N VAL A 232 4.91 -12.04 -7.44
CA VAL A 232 6.31 -11.67 -7.23
C VAL A 232 6.71 -11.85 -5.77
N ALA A 233 5.92 -11.36 -4.82
CA ALA A 233 6.20 -11.52 -3.39
C ALA A 233 6.15 -12.99 -2.95
N ARG A 234 5.18 -13.77 -3.45
CA ARG A 234 5.08 -15.20 -3.20
C ARG A 234 6.31 -15.96 -3.72
N SER A 235 6.84 -15.57 -4.87
CA SER A 235 8.06 -16.17 -5.44
C SER A 235 9.31 -15.95 -4.59
N LEU A 236 9.31 -14.91 -3.74
CA LEU A 236 10.35 -14.64 -2.73
C LEU A 236 10.15 -15.45 -1.43
N GLY A 237 9.14 -16.32 -1.38
CA GLY A 237 8.86 -17.19 -0.24
C GLY A 237 8.00 -16.56 0.86
N ILE A 238 7.44 -15.37 0.63
CA ILE A 238 6.56 -14.72 1.61
C ILE A 238 5.20 -15.42 1.57
N LYS A 239 4.75 -15.92 2.71
CA LYS A 239 3.43 -16.52 2.87
C LYS A 239 2.41 -15.44 3.17
N ILE A 240 1.44 -15.28 2.30
CA ILE A 240 0.38 -14.29 2.40
C ILE A 240 -0.95 -15.03 2.37
N GLU A 241 -1.71 -14.99 3.46
CA GLU A 241 -2.98 -15.73 3.63
C GLU A 241 -4.18 -14.77 3.70
N ARG A 242 -3.95 -13.51 4.04
CA ARG A 242 -4.98 -12.49 4.18
C ARG A 242 -4.49 -11.13 3.76
N THR A 243 -5.42 -10.29 3.35
CA THR A 243 -5.17 -8.90 3.02
C THR A 243 -6.24 -8.01 3.64
N LYS A 244 -5.84 -6.82 4.04
CA LYS A 244 -6.81 -5.74 4.29
C LYS A 244 -7.05 -4.99 2.99
N ILE A 245 -8.21 -4.36 2.87
CA ILE A 245 -8.57 -3.61 1.68
C ILE A 245 -9.11 -2.24 2.07
N CYS A 246 -8.67 -1.20 1.38
CA CYS A 246 -9.11 0.17 1.60
C CYS A 246 -9.27 0.94 0.27
N GLY A 247 -9.74 2.18 0.37
CA GLY A 247 -9.96 3.05 -0.77
C GLY A 247 -11.35 2.93 -1.41
N GLY A 248 -11.63 3.76 -2.40
CA GLY A 248 -12.96 3.86 -3.00
C GLY A 248 -13.50 2.58 -3.61
N GLY A 249 -12.62 1.75 -4.21
CA GLY A 249 -12.99 0.46 -4.78
C GLY A 249 -13.40 -0.59 -3.75
N ALA A 250 -12.87 -0.49 -2.53
CA ALA A 250 -13.20 -1.39 -1.42
C ALA A 250 -14.68 -1.32 -0.97
N LYS A 251 -15.40 -0.27 -1.36
CA LYS A 251 -16.84 -0.11 -1.08
C LYS A 251 -17.71 -1.10 -1.86
N SER A 252 -17.21 -1.70 -2.96
CA SER A 252 -17.95 -2.69 -3.74
C SER A 252 -17.84 -4.09 -3.10
N PRO A 253 -18.95 -4.69 -2.62
CA PRO A 253 -18.95 -6.07 -2.12
C PRO A 253 -18.54 -7.08 -3.21
N LEU A 254 -19.00 -6.85 -4.46
CA LEU A 254 -18.66 -7.69 -5.60
C LEU A 254 -17.15 -7.67 -5.88
N TRP A 255 -16.52 -6.49 -5.85
CA TRP A 255 -15.10 -6.38 -6.13
C TRP A 255 -14.24 -7.03 -5.04
N LYS A 256 -14.63 -6.89 -3.77
CA LYS A 256 -13.99 -7.63 -2.67
C LYS A 256 -14.06 -9.14 -2.88
N LYS A 257 -15.22 -9.65 -3.30
CA LYS A 257 -15.39 -11.07 -3.62
C LYS A 257 -14.52 -11.52 -4.80
N ILE A 258 -14.44 -10.73 -5.86
CA ILE A 258 -13.55 -11.00 -7.00
C ILE A 258 -12.09 -11.05 -6.50
N ILE A 259 -11.63 -10.06 -5.75
CA ILE A 259 -10.25 -9.99 -5.22
C ILE A 259 -9.94 -11.19 -4.34
N ALA A 260 -10.81 -11.54 -3.40
CA ALA A 260 -10.62 -12.69 -2.52
C ALA A 260 -10.37 -13.98 -3.32
N ASN A 261 -11.15 -14.19 -4.39
CA ASN A 261 -11.08 -15.41 -5.20
C ASN A 261 -9.94 -15.37 -6.24
N VAL A 262 -9.69 -14.23 -6.87
CA VAL A 262 -8.56 -14.07 -7.80
C VAL A 262 -7.22 -14.27 -7.10
N MET A 263 -7.08 -13.74 -5.89
CA MET A 263 -5.81 -13.80 -5.15
C MET A 263 -5.71 -15.02 -4.23
N ASN A 264 -6.81 -15.75 -4.02
CA ASN A 264 -6.92 -16.81 -3.02
C ASN A 264 -6.48 -16.32 -1.65
N LEU A 265 -7.09 -15.22 -1.17
CA LEU A 265 -6.80 -14.58 0.10
C LEU A 265 -8.09 -14.23 0.84
N LYS A 266 -8.07 -14.31 2.16
CA LYS A 266 -9.08 -13.67 2.99
C LYS A 266 -8.97 -12.15 2.87
N VAL A 267 -10.08 -11.47 2.60
CA VAL A 267 -10.13 -10.01 2.48
C VAL A 267 -10.82 -9.44 3.71
N ASP A 268 -10.05 -8.84 4.59
CA ASP A 268 -10.53 -8.21 5.81
C ASP A 268 -10.97 -6.77 5.56
N VAL A 269 -12.13 -6.43 6.07
CA VAL A 269 -12.67 -5.07 6.11
C VAL A 269 -12.44 -4.51 7.51
N ILE A 270 -11.77 -3.37 7.60
CA ILE A 270 -11.49 -2.70 8.87
C ILE A 270 -12.54 -1.64 9.20
N GLU A 271 -12.73 -1.37 10.49
CA GLU A 271 -13.72 -0.41 10.99
C GLU A 271 -13.46 1.02 10.52
N SER A 272 -12.19 1.42 10.46
CA SER A 272 -11.77 2.78 10.10
C SER A 272 -10.70 2.76 9.01
N GLU A 273 -10.88 3.61 8.00
CA GLU A 273 -9.92 3.82 6.90
C GLU A 273 -9.19 5.17 7.05
N GLU A 274 -8.87 5.60 8.29
CA GLU A 274 -8.25 6.91 8.59
C GLU A 274 -6.83 7.09 8.01
N GLY A 275 -6.32 6.07 7.33
CA GLY A 275 -5.09 6.14 6.54
C GLY A 275 -3.82 6.48 7.33
N PRO A 276 -2.88 7.26 6.73
CA PRO A 276 -1.58 7.52 7.32
C PRO A 276 -1.63 8.34 8.61
N GLY A 277 -2.66 9.19 8.79
CA GLY A 277 -2.82 9.99 10.01
C GLY A 277 -3.03 9.11 11.24
N TYR A 278 -3.86 8.06 11.11
CA TYR A 278 -4.10 7.11 12.19
C TYR A 278 -2.84 6.29 12.51
N GLY A 279 -2.14 5.82 11.48
CA GLY A 279 -0.85 5.14 11.67
C GLY A 279 0.19 6.01 12.36
N GLY A 280 0.29 7.29 11.98
CA GLY A 280 1.14 8.26 12.67
C GLY A 280 0.79 8.44 14.15
N ALA A 281 -0.50 8.48 14.48
CA ALA A 281 -0.96 8.54 15.87
C ALA A 281 -0.60 7.26 16.66
N MET A 282 -0.73 6.08 16.04
CA MET A 282 -0.34 4.80 16.63
C MET A 282 1.17 4.75 16.91
N LEU A 283 2.00 5.19 15.94
CA LEU A 283 3.46 5.30 16.13
C LEU A 283 3.82 6.25 17.26
N ALA A 284 3.12 7.38 17.40
CA ALA A 284 3.31 8.32 18.48
C ALA A 284 2.94 7.72 19.85
N ALA A 285 1.86 6.94 19.91
CA ALA A 285 1.46 6.23 21.12
C ALA A 285 2.54 5.22 21.57
N VAL A 286 3.14 4.48 20.62
CA VAL A 286 4.29 3.60 20.90
C VAL A 286 5.50 4.41 21.41
N GLY A 287 5.84 5.52 20.75
CA GLY A 287 6.93 6.40 21.19
C GLY A 287 6.70 7.04 22.57
N CYS A 288 5.46 7.23 22.97
CA CYS A 288 5.10 7.69 24.31
C CYS A 288 5.14 6.59 25.38
N GLY A 289 5.16 5.32 24.97
CA GLY A 289 5.15 4.16 25.87
C GLY A 289 3.76 3.69 26.27
N GLU A 290 2.71 4.06 25.53
CA GLU A 290 1.35 3.54 25.73
C GLU A 290 1.21 2.09 25.25
N TYR A 291 2.06 1.68 24.31
CA TYR A 291 2.17 0.32 23.78
C TYR A 291 3.65 -0.06 23.70
N ASP A 292 3.95 -1.33 23.94
CA ASP A 292 5.32 -1.86 23.93
C ASP A 292 5.87 -2.02 22.50
N SER A 293 5.00 -2.10 21.51
CA SER A 293 5.38 -2.28 20.09
C SER A 293 4.30 -1.78 19.13
N VAL A 294 4.71 -1.55 17.88
CA VAL A 294 3.79 -1.21 16.78
C VAL A 294 2.81 -2.37 16.52
N GLN A 295 3.26 -3.63 16.69
CA GLN A 295 2.40 -4.80 16.57
C GLN A 295 1.30 -4.79 17.63
N GLU A 296 1.63 -4.55 18.90
CA GLU A 296 0.65 -4.47 19.99
C GLU A 296 -0.37 -3.36 19.75
N ALA A 297 0.10 -2.16 19.37
CA ALA A 297 -0.79 -1.06 19.03
C ALA A 297 -1.76 -1.42 17.90
N ALA A 298 -1.27 -2.10 16.85
CA ALA A 298 -2.09 -2.55 15.75
C ALA A 298 -3.14 -3.60 16.17
N ASP A 299 -2.74 -4.56 16.99
CA ASP A 299 -3.63 -5.63 17.47
C ASP A 299 -4.77 -5.10 18.37
N GLN A 300 -4.49 -4.03 19.14
CA GLN A 300 -5.47 -3.43 20.04
C GLN A 300 -6.38 -2.38 19.36
N LEU A 301 -5.84 -1.63 18.42
CA LEU A 301 -6.52 -0.46 17.85
C LEU A 301 -7.20 -0.73 16.51
N VAL A 302 -6.72 -1.69 15.72
CA VAL A 302 -7.29 -1.97 14.40
C VAL A 302 -8.27 -3.13 14.49
N LYS A 303 -9.56 -2.84 14.26
CA LYS A 303 -10.63 -3.83 14.33
C LYS A 303 -11.06 -4.28 12.94
N VAL A 304 -11.09 -5.59 12.74
CA VAL A 304 -11.71 -6.21 11.58
C VAL A 304 -13.20 -6.37 11.87
N VAL A 305 -14.05 -5.81 11.01
CA VAL A 305 -15.52 -5.82 11.16
C VAL A 305 -16.21 -6.84 10.24
N ASP A 306 -15.53 -7.25 9.15
CA ASP A 306 -16.02 -8.24 8.22
C ASP A 306 -14.84 -8.93 7.51
N THR A 307 -15.04 -10.15 7.03
CA THR A 307 -14.04 -10.89 6.25
C THR A 307 -14.71 -11.60 5.09
N VAL A 308 -14.24 -11.34 3.87
CA VAL A 308 -14.65 -12.07 2.67
C VAL A 308 -13.71 -13.25 2.49
N GLU A 309 -14.25 -14.46 2.66
CA GLU A 309 -13.50 -15.70 2.46
C GLU A 309 -13.47 -16.07 0.96
N PRO A 310 -12.35 -16.62 0.44
CA PRO A 310 -12.32 -17.19 -0.89
C PRO A 310 -13.16 -18.49 -0.93
N ASP A 311 -13.77 -18.77 -2.09
CA ASP A 311 -14.50 -20.00 -2.38
C ASP A 311 -13.64 -20.89 -3.27
N ASP A 312 -13.35 -22.12 -2.85
CA ASP A 312 -12.43 -23.03 -3.55
C ASP A 312 -12.80 -23.26 -5.02
N LYS A 313 -14.10 -23.29 -5.34
CA LYS A 313 -14.57 -23.48 -6.74
C LYS A 313 -14.33 -22.23 -7.58
N LEU A 314 -14.54 -21.05 -7.00
CA LEU A 314 -14.26 -19.79 -7.69
C LEU A 314 -12.75 -19.57 -7.81
N VAL A 315 -11.98 -19.89 -6.79
CA VAL A 315 -10.50 -19.84 -6.84
C VAL A 315 -9.98 -20.69 -8.00
N ALA A 316 -10.49 -21.94 -8.15
CA ALA A 316 -10.06 -22.81 -9.25
C ALA A 316 -10.42 -22.23 -10.63
N LYS A 317 -11.61 -21.62 -10.78
CA LYS A 317 -12.01 -20.93 -12.04
C LYS A 317 -11.10 -19.73 -12.33
N TYR A 318 -10.85 -18.90 -11.34
CA TYR A 318 -9.98 -17.72 -11.50
C TYR A 318 -8.53 -18.09 -11.72
N GLU A 319 -8.04 -19.18 -11.13
CA GLU A 319 -6.69 -19.69 -11.43
C GLU A 319 -6.55 -20.03 -12.92
N ALA A 320 -7.49 -20.78 -13.46
CA ALA A 320 -7.51 -21.14 -14.89
C ALA A 320 -7.58 -19.91 -15.81
N LYS A 321 -8.28 -18.84 -15.38
CA LYS A 321 -8.32 -17.57 -16.14
C LYS A 321 -7.05 -16.77 -16.02
N TYR A 322 -6.39 -16.80 -14.87
CA TYR A 322 -5.17 -16.05 -14.62
C TYR A 322 -3.99 -16.61 -15.44
N GLN A 323 -3.85 -17.95 -15.54
CA GLN A 323 -2.81 -18.61 -16.36
C GLN A 323 -3.04 -18.42 -17.88
#